data_14bf80308eb5b974d397b2b357313aa0
#
_entry.id   14bf80308eb5b974d397b2b357313aa0
#
_cell.length_a   1.000
_cell.length_b   1.000
_cell.length_c   1.000
_cell.angle_alpha   90.00
_cell.angle_beta   90.00
_cell.angle_gamma   90.00
#
_symmetry.space_group_name_H-M   'P 1'
#
loop_
_entity.id
_entity.type
_entity.pdbx_description
1 polymer ?
#
loop_
_entity_poly.entity_id
_entity_poly.type
_entity_poly.pdbx_seq_one_letter_code
_entity_poly.pdbx_strand_id
1 'polypeptide(L)'
;MAKDKSSAASSENLGAAHPDKLLRVGDPAFQRLLDAAETAERGGGARPPTAKAQVPVSPPSPASPPVAEDAAVEVKPWRVVGDWFSACSGVLGCPCLWGDIPPEGYCQRTMCWNIREGHYGDVGLDALAVAAVGHLTGSPLAISRSVGFLIDERAGKNQREALHTIFSGRACGRFATAADLTAEWLGVAYVPLSVSIADDAWSAESPGLLKAAGAPFRELMVPADQTCEIINPPYPEAGPGPATLGRAEAHEVAAFGCKWNWSGKSSLRMGLDFSGPGNFRWTAHRAADYR
;
A
#
# COMPACT_ATOMS: atom_id res chain seq x y z
N MET A 1 27.48 28.71 -55.51
CA MET A 1 26.15 29.06 -54.99
C MET A 1 25.33 27.80 -54.89
N ALA A 2 25.37 27.15 -53.74
CA ALA A 2 24.63 25.94 -53.47
C ALA A 2 23.42 26.32 -52.61
N LYS A 3 22.22 25.92 -53.07
CA LYS A 3 20.95 26.09 -52.32
C LYS A 3 20.72 24.87 -51.45
N ASP A 4 20.70 25.10 -50.20
CA ASP A 4 20.33 24.16 -49.17
C ASP A 4 18.81 24.01 -49.14
N LYS A 5 18.27 22.77 -49.28
CA LYS A 5 16.89 22.44 -49.13
C LYS A 5 16.68 21.72 -47.79
N SER A 6 16.32 22.49 -46.78
CA SER A 6 15.80 21.95 -45.54
C SER A 6 14.44 21.30 -45.77
N SER A 7 14.38 20.00 -45.54
CA SER A 7 13.14 19.20 -45.53
C SER A 7 12.45 19.35 -44.17
N ALA A 8 11.33 20.05 -44.15
CA ALA A 8 10.43 20.09 -43.02
C ALA A 8 9.62 18.78 -42.96
N ALA A 9 9.82 17.97 -41.97
CA ALA A 9 8.94 16.83 -41.67
C ALA A 9 7.64 17.33 -41.04
N SER A 10 6.55 17.07 -41.73
CA SER A 10 5.16 17.37 -41.30
C SER A 10 4.82 16.49 -40.10
N SER A 11 4.51 17.10 -38.96
CA SER A 11 3.85 16.44 -37.85
C SER A 11 2.41 16.12 -38.23
N GLU A 12 2.11 14.88 -38.57
CA GLU A 12 0.74 14.44 -38.76
C GLU A 12 0.01 14.47 -37.39
N ASN A 13 -1.04 15.26 -37.41
CA ASN A 13 -1.99 15.49 -36.32
C ASN A 13 -2.75 14.18 -36.08
N LEU A 14 -2.48 13.49 -34.99
CA LEU A 14 -3.30 12.38 -34.51
C LEU A 14 -4.63 12.96 -34.05
N GLY A 15 -5.63 12.90 -34.94
CA GLY A 15 -6.96 13.39 -34.68
C GLY A 15 -7.58 12.74 -33.45
N ALA A 16 -8.18 13.58 -32.61
CA ALA A 16 -8.95 13.17 -31.45
C ALA A 16 -9.97 12.09 -31.84
N ALA A 17 -9.91 10.94 -31.18
CA ALA A 17 -10.84 9.85 -31.39
C ALA A 17 -12.25 10.30 -30.98
N HIS A 18 -13.20 10.22 -31.90
CA HIS A 18 -14.61 10.53 -31.67
C HIS A 18 -15.18 9.42 -30.74
N PRO A 19 -15.96 9.75 -29.70
CA PRO A 19 -16.39 8.78 -28.68
C PRO A 19 -17.34 7.68 -29.19
N ASP A 20 -17.82 7.76 -30.43
CA ASP A 20 -18.79 6.82 -30.98
C ASP A 20 -18.21 5.66 -31.82
N LYS A 21 -16.90 5.50 -31.87
CA LYS A 21 -16.26 4.36 -32.55
C LYS A 21 -15.66 3.36 -31.58
N LEU A 22 -16.52 2.58 -30.95
CA LEU A 22 -16.11 1.35 -30.30
C LEU A 22 -15.58 0.37 -31.37
N LEU A 23 -14.28 0.04 -31.31
CA LEU A 23 -13.70 -1.01 -32.13
C LEU A 23 -14.34 -2.35 -31.74
N ARG A 24 -14.93 -3.05 -32.69
CA ARG A 24 -15.57 -4.36 -32.48
C ARG A 24 -14.61 -5.47 -32.87
N VAL A 25 -14.76 -6.62 -32.24
CA VAL A 25 -14.06 -7.86 -32.66
C VAL A 25 -14.45 -8.11 -34.13
N GLY A 26 -13.41 -8.24 -35.00
CA GLY A 26 -13.59 -8.34 -36.45
C GLY A 26 -13.40 -7.02 -37.24
N ASP A 27 -13.21 -5.89 -36.55
CA ASP A 27 -12.83 -4.62 -37.20
C ASP A 27 -11.35 -4.73 -37.65
N PRO A 28 -11.03 -4.38 -38.92
CA PRO A 28 -9.66 -4.37 -39.41
C PRO A 28 -8.70 -3.48 -38.62
N ALA A 29 -9.22 -2.44 -37.93
CA ALA A 29 -8.44 -1.59 -37.05
C ALA A 29 -8.11 -2.33 -35.71
N PHE A 30 -9.05 -3.10 -35.18
CA PHE A 30 -8.84 -3.93 -34.01
C PHE A 30 -7.83 -5.06 -34.30
N GLN A 31 -7.94 -5.70 -35.47
CA GLN A 31 -6.99 -6.73 -35.88
C GLN A 31 -5.57 -6.17 -36.01
N ARG A 32 -5.39 -4.98 -36.58
CA ARG A 32 -4.07 -4.32 -36.64
C ARG A 32 -3.46 -4.03 -35.26
N LEU A 33 -4.28 -3.71 -34.27
CA LEU A 33 -3.81 -3.52 -32.89
C LEU A 33 -3.34 -4.84 -32.26
N LEU A 34 -4.07 -5.94 -32.50
CA LEU A 34 -3.65 -7.28 -32.05
C LEU A 34 -2.35 -7.71 -32.72
N ASP A 35 -2.23 -7.54 -34.03
CA ASP A 35 -1.01 -7.91 -34.78
C ASP A 35 0.19 -7.07 -34.34
N ALA A 36 -0.01 -5.79 -34.00
CA ALA A 36 1.04 -4.93 -33.45
C ALA A 36 1.47 -5.37 -32.04
N ALA A 37 0.53 -5.79 -31.19
CA ALA A 37 0.83 -6.32 -29.85
C ALA A 37 1.61 -7.64 -29.96
N GLU A 38 1.19 -8.59 -30.80
CA GLU A 38 1.92 -9.85 -31.06
C GLU A 38 3.32 -9.61 -31.64
N THR A 39 3.48 -8.59 -32.49
CA THR A 39 4.77 -8.25 -33.08
C THR A 39 5.71 -7.66 -32.02
N ALA A 40 5.18 -6.86 -31.08
CA ALA A 40 5.91 -6.32 -29.95
C ALA A 40 6.39 -7.44 -28.99
N GLU A 41 5.56 -8.46 -28.79
CA GLU A 41 5.93 -9.63 -27.98
C GLU A 41 6.99 -10.52 -28.68
N ARG A 42 6.91 -10.67 -30.00
CA ARG A 42 7.87 -11.47 -30.79
C ARG A 42 9.17 -10.74 -31.10
N GLY A 43 9.17 -9.41 -31.10
CA GLY A 43 10.35 -8.56 -31.27
C GLY A 43 11.19 -8.45 -29.99
N GLY A 44 11.08 -9.43 -29.08
CA GLY A 44 11.71 -9.49 -27.78
C GLY A 44 13.20 -9.22 -27.85
N GLY A 45 13.59 -8.01 -27.56
CA GLY A 45 14.86 -7.71 -26.95
C GLY A 45 14.95 -8.58 -25.71
N ALA A 46 16.05 -9.37 -25.60
CA ALA A 46 16.29 -10.27 -24.50
C ALA A 46 15.96 -9.60 -23.18
N ARG A 47 14.96 -10.14 -22.47
CA ARG A 47 14.66 -9.78 -21.09
C ARG A 47 15.99 -9.83 -20.33
N PRO A 48 16.47 -8.72 -19.75
CA PRO A 48 17.71 -8.79 -19.00
C PRO A 48 17.54 -9.92 -17.98
N PRO A 49 18.58 -10.76 -17.76
CA PRO A 49 18.50 -11.84 -16.80
C PRO A 49 18.03 -11.23 -15.50
N THR A 50 16.94 -11.75 -14.95
CA THR A 50 16.47 -11.38 -13.61
C THR A 50 17.65 -11.69 -12.70
N ALA A 51 18.44 -10.67 -12.38
CA ALA A 51 19.39 -10.76 -11.30
C ALA A 51 18.54 -11.18 -10.10
N LYS A 52 18.75 -12.41 -9.63
CA LYS A 52 18.25 -12.83 -8.34
C LYS A 52 18.83 -11.80 -7.40
N ALA A 53 17.99 -10.83 -6.98
CA ALA A 53 18.35 -9.87 -5.97
C ALA A 53 18.64 -10.71 -4.73
N GLN A 54 19.92 -11.00 -4.50
CA GLN A 54 20.37 -11.46 -3.22
C GLN A 54 20.09 -10.31 -2.29
N VAL A 55 19.02 -10.44 -1.49
CA VAL A 55 18.79 -9.57 -0.35
C VAL A 55 20.08 -9.62 0.46
N PRO A 56 20.83 -8.53 0.61
CA PRO A 56 21.96 -8.51 1.51
C PRO A 56 21.39 -8.80 2.89
N VAL A 57 21.68 -9.96 3.43
CA VAL A 57 21.40 -10.28 4.84
C VAL A 57 22.36 -9.39 5.61
N SER A 58 21.89 -8.25 6.06
CA SER A 58 22.60 -7.42 7.03
C SER A 58 22.80 -8.26 8.29
N PRO A 59 23.95 -8.16 8.96
CA PRO A 59 24.16 -8.86 10.21
C PRO A 59 23.05 -8.46 11.19
N PRO A 60 22.60 -9.40 12.06
CA PRO A 60 21.53 -9.13 13.02
C PRO A 60 21.88 -7.88 13.81
N SER A 61 20.98 -6.91 13.77
CA SER A 61 21.01 -5.76 14.67
C SER A 61 21.01 -6.28 16.11
N PRO A 62 21.69 -5.65 17.07
CA PRO A 62 21.70 -6.12 18.43
C PRO A 62 20.26 -6.32 18.89
N ALA A 63 20.02 -7.51 19.46
CA ALA A 63 18.69 -7.93 19.92
C ALA A 63 18.04 -6.81 20.75
N SER A 64 16.86 -6.39 20.32
CA SER A 64 16.01 -5.53 21.14
C SER A 64 15.83 -6.21 22.48
N PRO A 65 15.85 -5.47 23.61
CA PRO A 65 15.65 -6.08 24.92
C PRO A 65 14.35 -6.88 24.90
N PRO A 66 14.30 -8.05 25.59
CA PRO A 66 13.12 -8.87 25.64
C PRO A 66 11.95 -8.00 26.09
N VAL A 67 10.87 -8.03 25.28
CA VAL A 67 9.60 -7.39 25.66
C VAL A 67 9.21 -8.06 26.99
N ALA A 68 9.14 -7.26 28.04
CA ALA A 68 8.78 -7.75 29.38
C ALA A 68 7.50 -8.59 29.26
N GLU A 69 7.51 -9.80 29.83
CA GLU A 69 6.35 -10.69 29.87
C GLU A 69 5.13 -9.91 30.34
N ASP A 70 4.05 -10.00 29.58
CA ASP A 70 2.81 -9.26 29.71
C ASP A 70 2.21 -9.37 31.12
N ALA A 71 2.34 -8.32 31.89
CA ALA A 71 1.29 -8.00 32.85
C ALA A 71 0.03 -7.76 32.01
N ALA A 72 -1.07 -8.46 32.27
CA ALA A 72 -2.33 -8.32 31.55
C ALA A 72 -2.69 -6.83 31.47
N VAL A 73 -2.45 -6.21 30.32
CA VAL A 73 -2.80 -4.80 30.09
C VAL A 73 -4.31 -4.74 30.05
N GLU A 74 -4.91 -4.01 30.99
CA GLU A 74 -6.34 -3.76 30.98
C GLU A 74 -6.68 -3.02 29.68
N VAL A 75 -7.35 -3.71 28.75
CA VAL A 75 -7.73 -3.14 27.46
C VAL A 75 -8.88 -2.16 27.68
N LYS A 76 -8.62 -0.89 27.43
CA LYS A 76 -9.62 0.17 27.50
C LYS A 76 -10.45 0.26 26.22
N PRO A 77 -11.70 0.75 26.28
CA PRO A 77 -12.44 1.10 25.07
C PRO A 77 -11.66 2.10 24.22
N TRP A 78 -11.65 1.90 22.92
CA TRP A 78 -10.97 2.78 21.98
C TRP A 78 -11.71 2.90 20.66
N ARG A 79 -11.49 4.00 19.97
CA ARG A 79 -11.95 4.24 18.61
C ARG A 79 -10.94 5.11 17.88
N VAL A 80 -10.76 4.86 16.59
CA VAL A 80 -9.98 5.70 15.66
C VAL A 80 -10.79 5.89 14.39
N VAL A 81 -11.00 7.12 13.99
CA VAL A 81 -11.72 7.56 12.80
C VAL A 81 -10.81 8.43 11.96
N GLY A 82 -10.79 8.20 10.68
CA GLY A 82 -9.92 8.96 9.78
C GLY A 82 -9.85 8.34 8.41
N ASP A 83 -8.66 8.34 7.86
CA ASP A 83 -8.33 7.74 6.58
C ASP A 83 -6.99 7.03 6.67
N TRP A 84 -6.79 6.09 5.77
CA TRP A 84 -5.49 5.48 5.58
C TRP A 84 -5.20 5.23 4.11
N PHE A 85 -3.94 5.14 3.78
CA PHE A 85 -3.48 4.68 2.50
C PHE A 85 -2.31 3.71 2.64
N SER A 86 -2.06 2.95 1.61
CA SER A 86 -0.86 2.13 1.48
C SER A 86 -0.18 2.36 0.15
N ALA A 87 1.15 2.19 0.14
CA ALA A 87 1.97 2.03 -1.05
C ALA A 87 2.75 0.73 -0.93
N CYS A 88 2.94 0.00 -2.02
CA CYS A 88 3.60 -1.29 -1.98
C CYS A 88 4.40 -1.60 -3.26
N SER A 89 5.23 -2.65 -3.20
CA SER A 89 6.02 -3.14 -4.34
C SER A 89 5.17 -3.81 -5.43
N GLY A 90 3.91 -4.13 -5.13
CA GLY A 90 3.01 -4.82 -6.06
C GLY A 90 2.67 -3.98 -7.29
N VAL A 91 2.34 -4.64 -8.39
CA VAL A 91 1.78 -4.00 -9.57
C VAL A 91 0.36 -3.52 -9.30
N LEU A 92 -0.13 -2.59 -10.09
CA LEU A 92 -1.55 -2.21 -10.05
C LEU A 92 -2.41 -3.43 -10.39
N GLY A 93 -3.44 -3.68 -9.58
CA GLY A 93 -4.24 -4.91 -9.70
C GLY A 93 -3.51 -6.17 -9.22
N CYS A 94 -2.56 -6.03 -8.30
CA CYS A 94 -1.81 -7.15 -7.73
C CYS A 94 -2.75 -8.27 -7.24
N PRO A 95 -2.45 -9.55 -7.48
CA PRO A 95 -3.25 -10.68 -7.01
C PRO A 95 -3.51 -10.69 -5.51
N CYS A 96 -2.63 -10.08 -4.71
CA CYS A 96 -2.83 -9.97 -3.26
C CYS A 96 -4.11 -9.18 -2.87
N LEU A 97 -4.63 -8.34 -3.77
CA LEU A 97 -5.92 -7.66 -3.59
C LEU A 97 -7.10 -8.64 -3.54
N TRP A 98 -6.91 -9.85 -4.03
CA TRP A 98 -7.88 -10.93 -4.07
C TRP A 98 -7.53 -12.08 -3.12
N GLY A 99 -6.50 -11.92 -2.29
CA GLY A 99 -6.05 -12.92 -1.34
C GLY A 99 -5.01 -13.91 -1.87
N ASP A 100 -4.51 -13.71 -3.10
CA ASP A 100 -3.49 -14.57 -3.71
C ASP A 100 -2.07 -14.08 -3.44
N ILE A 101 -1.07 -14.86 -3.82
CA ILE A 101 0.35 -14.56 -3.60
C ILE A 101 0.79 -13.45 -4.57
N PRO A 102 1.53 -12.41 -4.11
CA PRO A 102 2.16 -11.46 -5.01
C PRO A 102 3.06 -12.15 -6.03
N PRO A 103 3.20 -11.62 -7.27
CA PRO A 103 3.97 -12.28 -8.34
C PRO A 103 5.41 -12.61 -7.96
N GLU A 104 6.05 -11.78 -7.13
CA GLU A 104 7.40 -11.98 -6.63
C GLU A 104 7.47 -12.89 -5.39
N GLY A 105 6.33 -13.37 -4.87
CA GLY A 105 6.23 -14.13 -3.64
C GLY A 105 6.36 -13.29 -2.36
N TYR A 106 6.58 -11.98 -2.49
CA TYR A 106 6.69 -11.05 -1.37
C TYR A 106 6.09 -9.68 -1.71
N CYS A 107 5.87 -8.87 -0.67
CA CYS A 107 5.46 -7.48 -0.80
C CYS A 107 6.20 -6.62 0.23
N GLN A 108 6.80 -5.52 -0.21
CA GLN A 108 7.32 -4.45 0.64
C GLN A 108 6.28 -3.33 0.65
N ARG A 109 5.82 -2.96 1.84
CA ARG A 109 4.63 -2.13 2.01
C ARG A 109 4.79 -1.09 3.08
N THR A 110 4.21 0.08 2.85
CA THR A 110 3.95 1.09 3.85
C THR A 110 2.45 1.29 3.96
N MET A 111 1.95 1.43 5.20
CA MET A 111 0.57 1.82 5.50
C MET A 111 0.61 3.04 6.39
N CYS A 112 -0.15 4.07 6.05
CA CYS A 112 -0.17 5.35 6.76
C CYS A 112 -1.60 5.68 7.16
N TRP A 113 -1.80 5.96 8.44
CA TRP A 113 -3.08 6.33 9.03
C TRP A 113 -3.05 7.77 9.49
N ASN A 114 -4.07 8.51 9.11
CA ASN A 114 -4.37 9.86 9.60
C ASN A 114 -5.59 9.79 10.52
N ILE A 115 -5.39 9.96 11.80
CA ILE A 115 -6.46 9.91 12.81
C ILE A 115 -7.06 11.31 12.91
N ARG A 116 -8.29 11.50 12.40
CA ARG A 116 -9.02 12.77 12.57
C ARG A 116 -9.60 12.89 13.96
N GLU A 117 -10.19 11.80 14.43
CA GLU A 117 -10.78 11.67 15.76
C GLU A 117 -10.41 10.34 16.37
N GLY A 118 -10.06 10.30 17.64
CA GLY A 118 -9.75 9.03 18.28
C GLY A 118 -9.55 9.14 19.78
N HIS A 119 -9.71 8.00 20.45
CA HIS A 119 -9.42 7.87 21.87
C HIS A 119 -9.01 6.45 22.25
N TYR A 120 -8.31 6.33 23.38
CA TYR A 120 -8.04 5.09 24.10
C TYR A 120 -8.32 5.31 25.57
N GLY A 121 -9.47 4.83 26.07
CA GLY A 121 -10.01 5.29 27.34
C GLY A 121 -10.16 6.81 27.34
N ASP A 122 -9.55 7.48 28.29
CA ASP A 122 -9.58 8.95 28.44
C ASP A 122 -8.46 9.67 27.66
N VAL A 123 -7.63 8.94 26.90
CA VAL A 123 -6.53 9.51 26.12
C VAL A 123 -7.02 9.87 24.73
N GLY A 124 -7.12 11.17 24.43
CA GLY A 124 -7.44 11.64 23.07
C GLY A 124 -6.30 11.40 22.09
N LEU A 125 -6.64 11.00 20.86
CA LEU A 125 -5.69 10.65 19.79
C LEU A 125 -5.89 11.49 18.53
N ASP A 126 -6.66 12.57 18.61
CA ASP A 126 -7.03 13.42 17.49
C ASP A 126 -5.81 14.05 16.82
N ALA A 127 -5.87 14.18 15.51
CA ALA A 127 -4.86 14.79 14.66
C ALA A 127 -3.45 14.17 14.76
N LEU A 128 -3.37 12.92 15.19
CA LEU A 128 -2.13 12.13 15.20
C LEU A 128 -2.05 11.19 14.02
N ALA A 129 -0.82 10.82 13.67
CA ALA A 129 -0.55 9.92 12.57
C ALA A 129 0.31 8.72 12.99
N VAL A 130 0.13 7.61 12.28
CA VAL A 130 0.93 6.40 12.42
C VAL A 130 1.28 5.89 11.02
N ALA A 131 2.50 5.40 10.83
CA ALA A 131 2.85 4.65 9.64
C ALA A 131 3.46 3.30 10.03
N ALA A 132 3.11 2.24 9.33
CA ALA A 132 3.73 0.94 9.40
C ALA A 132 4.59 0.71 8.17
N VAL A 133 5.81 0.25 8.39
CA VAL A 133 6.74 -0.19 7.36
C VAL A 133 6.92 -1.68 7.51
N GLY A 134 6.68 -2.45 6.46
CA GLY A 134 6.70 -3.89 6.57
C GLY A 134 7.09 -4.64 5.31
N HIS A 135 7.53 -5.86 5.54
CA HIS A 135 7.80 -6.87 4.52
C HIS A 135 6.87 -8.06 4.75
N LEU A 136 6.23 -8.53 3.69
CA LEU A 136 5.29 -9.64 3.71
C LEU A 136 5.75 -10.71 2.74
N THR A 137 5.72 -11.98 3.17
CA THR A 137 5.97 -13.15 2.31
C THR A 137 4.79 -14.08 2.33
N GLY A 138 4.42 -14.64 1.18
CA GLY A 138 3.27 -15.51 1.03
C GLY A 138 1.97 -14.77 0.68
N SER A 139 0.86 -15.48 0.81
CA SER A 139 -0.48 -14.95 0.56
C SER A 139 -0.92 -14.02 1.69
N PRO A 140 -1.75 -12.99 1.46
CA PRO A 140 -2.33 -12.15 2.51
C PRO A 140 -3.07 -12.92 3.61
N LEU A 141 -3.49 -14.15 3.34
CA LEU A 141 -4.23 -15.03 4.26
C LEU A 141 -3.33 -16.03 5.01
N ALA A 142 -2.07 -16.17 4.59
CA ALA A 142 -1.10 -17.10 5.17
C ALA A 142 0.31 -16.51 5.04
N ILE A 143 0.51 -15.35 5.67
CA ILE A 143 1.74 -14.57 5.54
C ILE A 143 2.62 -14.64 6.78
N SER A 144 3.91 -14.47 6.51
CA SER A 144 4.88 -14.02 7.50
C SER A 144 5.13 -12.52 7.30
N ARG A 145 4.97 -11.73 8.35
CA ARG A 145 5.13 -10.28 8.33
C ARG A 145 6.25 -9.83 9.26
N SER A 146 7.06 -8.89 8.78
CA SER A 146 7.95 -8.10 9.62
C SER A 146 7.44 -6.67 9.59
N VAL A 147 7.19 -6.05 10.75
CA VAL A 147 6.53 -4.75 10.84
C VAL A 147 7.21 -3.84 11.85
N GLY A 148 7.49 -2.59 11.45
CA GLY A 148 7.90 -1.51 12.35
C GLY A 148 6.95 -0.33 12.26
N PHE A 149 6.80 0.43 13.36
CA PHE A 149 5.92 1.60 13.42
C PHE A 149 6.69 2.92 13.53
N LEU A 150 6.35 3.86 12.68
CA LEU A 150 6.67 5.27 12.82
C LEU A 150 5.44 5.95 13.44
N ILE A 151 5.59 6.53 14.61
CA ILE A 151 4.53 7.24 15.33
C ILE A 151 4.88 8.72 15.39
N ASP A 152 3.90 9.55 15.13
CA ASP A 152 4.01 11.00 15.20
C ASP A 152 4.64 11.45 16.53
N GLU A 153 5.75 12.17 16.46
CA GLU A 153 6.48 12.65 17.64
C GLU A 153 5.69 13.67 18.47
N ARG A 154 4.67 14.32 17.90
CA ARG A 154 3.75 15.22 18.61
C ARG A 154 2.94 14.50 19.69
N ALA A 155 2.81 13.17 19.57
CA ALA A 155 2.14 12.35 20.57
C ALA A 155 2.85 12.43 21.92
N GLY A 156 2.14 12.79 22.98
CA GLY A 156 2.61 12.73 24.35
C GLY A 156 2.78 11.29 24.85
N LYS A 157 3.41 11.10 26.00
CA LYS A 157 3.73 9.75 26.53
C LYS A 157 2.53 8.80 26.51
N ASN A 158 1.38 9.21 27.07
CA ASN A 158 0.19 8.36 27.12
C ASN A 158 -0.41 8.09 25.74
N GLN A 159 -0.33 9.07 24.82
CA GLN A 159 -0.77 8.89 23.44
C GLN A 159 0.12 7.91 22.68
N ARG A 160 1.45 7.96 22.88
CA ARG A 160 2.41 7.01 22.29
C ARG A 160 2.12 5.58 22.72
N GLU A 161 1.87 5.38 24.01
CA GLU A 161 1.49 4.09 24.58
C GLU A 161 0.15 3.60 24.02
N ALA A 162 -0.85 4.45 23.96
CA ALA A 162 -2.16 4.15 23.41
C ALA A 162 -2.07 3.77 21.92
N LEU A 163 -1.40 4.57 21.09
CA LEU A 163 -1.20 4.29 19.66
C LEU A 163 -0.45 2.97 19.46
N HIS A 164 0.63 2.76 20.20
CA HIS A 164 1.36 1.48 20.12
C HIS A 164 0.47 0.31 20.54
N THR A 165 -0.31 0.43 21.59
CA THR A 165 -1.23 -0.62 22.06
C THR A 165 -2.31 -0.95 21.02
N ILE A 166 -2.90 0.06 20.38
CA ILE A 166 -3.90 -0.13 19.32
C ILE A 166 -3.28 -0.79 18.08
N PHE A 167 -2.26 -0.16 17.49
CA PHE A 167 -1.72 -0.57 16.19
C PHE A 167 -0.89 -1.85 16.25
N SER A 168 -0.32 -2.21 17.41
CA SER A 168 0.30 -3.53 17.65
C SER A 168 -0.71 -4.65 17.90
N GLY A 169 -2.01 -4.36 17.91
CA GLY A 169 -3.08 -5.34 18.13
C GLY A 169 -3.32 -5.71 19.60
N ARG A 170 -2.55 -5.21 20.55
CA ARG A 170 -2.72 -5.49 21.99
C ARG A 170 -4.04 -4.93 22.55
N ALA A 171 -4.64 -3.94 21.89
CA ALA A 171 -5.95 -3.39 22.23
C ALA A 171 -7.12 -4.21 21.68
N CYS A 172 -6.89 -5.41 21.15
CA CYS A 172 -7.89 -6.22 20.46
C CYS A 172 -8.47 -5.52 19.22
N GLY A 173 -9.60 -5.98 18.70
CA GLY A 173 -10.21 -5.43 17.49
C GLY A 173 -9.49 -5.84 16.20
N ARG A 174 -9.62 -5.04 15.14
CA ARG A 174 -9.08 -5.38 13.81
C ARG A 174 -7.57 -5.54 13.78
N PHE A 175 -6.85 -4.71 14.50
CA PHE A 175 -5.39 -4.76 14.50
C PHE A 175 -4.84 -6.03 15.18
N ALA A 176 -5.60 -6.69 16.04
CA ALA A 176 -5.20 -7.98 16.62
C ALA A 176 -5.01 -9.05 15.54
N THR A 177 -5.91 -9.10 14.54
CA THR A 177 -5.74 -10.05 13.41
C THR A 177 -4.47 -9.75 12.60
N ALA A 178 -4.12 -8.48 12.42
CA ALA A 178 -2.87 -8.10 11.78
C ALA A 178 -1.65 -8.51 12.61
N ALA A 179 -1.75 -8.38 13.93
CA ALA A 179 -0.71 -8.80 14.86
C ALA A 179 -0.47 -10.31 14.84
N ASP A 180 -1.54 -11.12 14.78
CA ASP A 180 -1.47 -12.59 14.70
C ASP A 180 -0.69 -13.07 13.45
N LEU A 181 -0.67 -12.26 12.41
CA LEU A 181 0.09 -12.52 11.18
C LEU A 181 1.52 -11.95 11.21
N THR A 182 1.92 -11.29 12.30
CA THR A 182 3.23 -10.65 12.43
C THR A 182 4.22 -11.60 13.11
N ALA A 183 5.19 -12.08 12.34
CA ALA A 183 6.24 -12.97 12.83
C ALA A 183 7.40 -12.20 13.48
N GLU A 184 7.62 -10.95 13.07
CA GLU A 184 8.74 -10.15 13.54
C GLU A 184 8.34 -8.68 13.74
N TRP A 185 8.62 -8.15 14.93
CA TRP A 185 8.47 -6.74 15.24
C TRP A 185 9.82 -6.03 15.06
N LEU A 186 9.89 -5.12 14.07
CA LEU A 186 11.11 -4.39 13.73
C LEU A 186 11.37 -3.22 14.68
N GLY A 187 10.36 -2.78 15.45
CA GLY A 187 10.48 -1.74 16.45
C GLY A 187 9.48 -0.59 16.26
N VAL A 188 9.62 0.43 17.09
CA VAL A 188 8.83 1.65 17.10
C VAL A 188 9.76 2.85 17.15
N ALA A 189 9.52 3.84 16.29
CA ALA A 189 10.22 5.11 16.32
C ALA A 189 9.22 6.27 16.41
N TYR A 190 9.54 7.27 17.23
CA TYR A 190 8.77 8.51 17.37
C TYR A 190 9.47 9.58 16.55
N VAL A 191 8.82 10.05 15.49
CA VAL A 191 9.46 10.83 14.43
C VAL A 191 8.56 11.96 13.96
N PRO A 192 9.11 13.03 13.36
CA PRO A 192 8.29 13.95 12.56
C PRO A 192 7.56 13.15 11.49
N LEU A 193 6.24 13.10 11.56
CA LEU A 193 5.41 12.37 10.61
C LEU A 193 4.24 13.24 10.17
N SER A 194 4.22 13.63 8.91
CA SER A 194 3.09 14.31 8.29
C SER A 194 2.33 13.33 7.40
N VAL A 195 1.01 13.27 7.57
CA VAL A 195 0.12 12.46 6.72
C VAL A 195 -1.04 13.35 6.25
N SER A 196 -1.27 13.38 4.95
CA SER A 196 -2.38 14.09 4.32
C SER A 196 -3.09 13.14 3.36
N ILE A 197 -4.40 13.02 3.50
CA ILE A 197 -5.20 12.12 2.67
C ILE A 197 -6.44 12.88 2.21
N ALA A 198 -6.58 13.02 0.89
CA ALA A 198 -7.72 13.60 0.20
C ALA A 198 -8.22 12.63 -0.89
N ASP A 199 -9.33 12.96 -1.55
CA ASP A 199 -9.94 12.09 -2.55
C ASP A 199 -9.08 11.95 -3.82
N ASP A 200 -8.33 12.96 -4.16
CA ASP A 200 -7.52 13.07 -5.37
C ASP A 200 -6.01 12.88 -5.15
N ALA A 201 -5.55 12.93 -3.90
CA ALA A 201 -4.14 12.73 -3.56
C ALA A 201 -3.97 12.33 -2.08
N TRP A 202 -2.95 11.55 -1.81
CA TRP A 202 -2.54 11.19 -0.46
C TRP A 202 -1.02 11.13 -0.33
N SER A 203 -0.52 11.48 0.83
CA SER A 203 0.92 11.49 1.11
C SER A 203 1.25 11.25 2.56
N ALA A 204 2.44 10.73 2.81
CA ALA A 204 3.08 10.64 4.12
C ALA A 204 4.57 10.92 3.99
N GLU A 205 5.09 11.70 4.90
CA GLU A 205 6.52 12.04 4.92
C GLU A 205 7.07 12.03 6.35
N SER A 206 8.23 11.40 6.48
CA SER A 206 9.11 11.49 7.65
C SER A 206 10.54 11.67 7.14
N PRO A 207 11.21 12.79 7.42
CA PRO A 207 12.50 13.14 6.83
C PRO A 207 13.54 12.02 6.94
N GLY A 208 14.08 11.58 5.80
CA GLY A 208 15.11 10.54 5.74
C GLY A 208 14.64 9.11 6.03
N LEU A 209 13.38 8.88 6.40
CA LEU A 209 12.85 7.57 6.77
C LEU A 209 11.75 7.09 5.82
N LEU A 210 10.81 7.97 5.46
CA LEU A 210 9.64 7.64 4.65
C LEU A 210 9.28 8.81 3.74
N LYS A 211 9.04 8.50 2.47
CA LYS A 211 8.32 9.36 1.54
C LYS A 211 7.37 8.50 0.74
N ALA A 212 6.08 8.63 0.98
CA ALA A 212 5.04 7.91 0.27
C ALA A 212 4.00 8.92 -0.23
N ALA A 213 3.62 8.82 -1.49
CA ALA A 213 2.58 9.63 -2.09
C ALA A 213 1.85 8.82 -3.16
N GLY A 214 0.59 9.12 -3.40
CA GLY A 214 -0.18 8.48 -4.44
C GLY A 214 -1.41 9.26 -4.82
N ALA A 215 -2.00 8.87 -5.93
CA ALA A 215 -3.22 9.43 -6.47
C ALA A 215 -4.11 8.32 -7.04
N PRO A 216 -5.43 8.55 -7.19
CA PRO A 216 -6.33 7.59 -7.82
C PRO A 216 -5.84 7.16 -9.19
N PHE A 217 -5.96 5.88 -9.46
CA PHE A 217 -5.70 5.34 -10.79
C PHE A 217 -6.74 5.89 -11.78
N ARG A 218 -6.24 6.58 -12.81
CA ARG A 218 -7.04 7.19 -13.86
C ARG A 218 -6.43 6.83 -15.21
N GLU A 219 -6.84 5.71 -15.78
CA GLU A 219 -6.40 5.25 -17.09
C GLU A 219 -7.51 5.42 -18.11
N LEU A 220 -7.21 5.21 -19.39
CA LEU A 220 -8.07 5.48 -20.53
C LEU A 220 -9.49 4.89 -20.48
N MET A 221 -9.70 3.86 -19.65
CA MET A 221 -11.00 3.17 -19.54
C MET A 221 -11.82 3.62 -18.33
N VAL A 222 -11.27 4.48 -17.46
CA VAL A 222 -11.98 5.04 -16.31
C VAL A 222 -12.44 6.45 -16.67
N PRO A 223 -13.74 6.76 -16.59
CA PRO A 223 -14.23 8.12 -16.78
C PRO A 223 -13.51 9.11 -15.84
N ALA A 224 -13.31 10.34 -16.31
CA ALA A 224 -12.49 11.34 -15.58
C ALA A 224 -13.06 11.72 -14.21
N ASP A 225 -14.35 11.54 -14.01
CA ASP A 225 -15.09 11.80 -12.77
C ASP A 225 -15.24 10.57 -11.86
N GLN A 226 -14.65 9.43 -12.25
CA GLN A 226 -14.75 8.17 -11.52
C GLN A 226 -13.37 7.69 -11.07
N THR A 227 -13.38 6.81 -10.07
CA THR A 227 -12.20 6.11 -9.55
C THR A 227 -12.41 4.60 -9.65
N CYS A 228 -11.32 3.87 -9.76
CA CYS A 228 -11.35 2.43 -9.66
C CYS A 228 -11.35 2.01 -8.19
N GLU A 229 -12.35 1.22 -7.78
CA GLU A 229 -12.55 0.84 -6.37
C GLU A 229 -12.65 -0.67 -6.19
N ILE A 230 -12.22 -1.14 -5.03
CA ILE A 230 -12.46 -2.50 -4.53
C ILE A 230 -13.34 -2.42 -3.30
N ILE A 231 -14.43 -3.16 -3.31
CA ILE A 231 -15.32 -3.32 -2.16
C ILE A 231 -14.82 -4.48 -1.29
N ASN A 232 -14.76 -4.23 0.02
CA ASN A 232 -14.35 -5.23 1.02
C ASN A 232 -12.98 -5.89 0.71
N PRO A 233 -11.89 -5.11 0.58
CA PRO A 233 -10.59 -5.68 0.33
C PRO A 233 -10.17 -6.65 1.45
N PRO A 234 -9.47 -7.75 1.13
CA PRO A 234 -9.17 -8.83 2.06
C PRO A 234 -7.96 -8.52 2.98
N TYR A 235 -7.95 -7.36 3.61
CA TYR A 235 -6.89 -6.99 4.55
C TYR A 235 -7.44 -6.80 5.95
N PRO A 236 -6.78 -7.33 6.98
CA PRO A 236 -7.19 -7.09 8.37
C PRO A 236 -7.27 -5.60 8.71
N GLU A 237 -6.36 -4.81 8.16
CA GLU A 237 -6.27 -3.37 8.36
C GLU A 237 -7.26 -2.57 7.50
N ALA A 238 -7.89 -3.21 6.51
CA ALA A 238 -8.92 -2.58 5.69
C ALA A 238 -10.25 -2.59 6.43
N GLY A 239 -10.88 -1.43 6.53
CA GLY A 239 -12.26 -1.31 7.02
C GLY A 239 -13.27 -1.91 6.05
N PRO A 240 -14.54 -2.00 6.44
CA PRO A 240 -15.62 -2.19 5.50
C PRO A 240 -15.75 -0.94 4.64
N GLY A 241 -15.97 -1.13 3.35
CA GLY A 241 -16.18 -0.04 2.42
C GLY A 241 -15.26 -0.09 1.21
N PRO A 242 -15.45 0.86 0.29
CA PRO A 242 -14.63 0.91 -0.91
C PRO A 242 -13.21 1.36 -0.59
N ALA A 243 -12.26 0.70 -1.24
CA ALA A 243 -10.88 1.12 -1.30
C ALA A 243 -10.60 1.66 -2.70
N THR A 244 -10.20 2.92 -2.79
CA THR A 244 -9.81 3.54 -4.06
C THR A 244 -8.43 3.01 -4.47
N LEU A 245 -8.37 2.41 -5.66
CA LEU A 245 -7.09 1.99 -6.26
C LEU A 245 -6.34 3.21 -6.78
N GLY A 246 -5.03 3.20 -6.58
CA GLY A 246 -4.16 4.29 -6.99
C GLY A 246 -2.78 3.83 -7.40
N ARG A 247 -2.01 4.79 -7.89
CA ARG A 247 -0.59 4.63 -8.21
C ARG A 247 0.25 5.38 -7.18
N ALA A 248 1.29 4.73 -6.69
CA ALA A 248 2.28 5.38 -5.83
C ALA A 248 3.15 6.32 -6.68
N GLU A 249 3.01 7.61 -6.53
CA GLU A 249 3.87 8.62 -7.15
C GLU A 249 5.27 8.62 -6.49
N ALA A 250 5.29 8.38 -5.19
CA ALA A 250 6.51 8.14 -4.42
C ALA A 250 6.29 6.98 -3.45
N HIS A 251 7.28 6.11 -3.27
CA HIS A 251 7.33 5.11 -2.22
C HIS A 251 8.78 4.76 -1.88
N GLU A 252 9.37 5.63 -1.09
CA GLU A 252 10.76 5.56 -0.64
C GLU A 252 10.78 5.30 0.87
N VAL A 253 11.52 4.28 1.28
CA VAL A 253 11.66 3.89 2.67
C VAL A 253 13.13 3.65 3.02
N ALA A 254 13.54 4.16 4.18
CA ALA A 254 14.83 3.90 4.80
C ALA A 254 14.67 3.83 6.32
N ALA A 255 13.89 2.86 6.81
CA ALA A 255 13.55 2.71 8.24
C ALA A 255 13.63 1.25 8.67
N PHE A 256 13.99 1.00 9.92
CA PHE A 256 14.06 -0.34 10.53
C PHE A 256 14.93 -1.36 9.75
N GLY A 257 16.04 -0.90 9.15
CA GLY A 257 16.87 -1.74 8.29
C GLY A 257 16.29 -2.01 6.90
N CYS A 258 15.04 -1.62 6.65
CA CYS A 258 14.41 -1.68 5.34
C CYS A 258 14.87 -0.51 4.48
N LYS A 259 15.16 -0.80 3.19
CA LYS A 259 15.47 0.24 2.21
C LYS A 259 14.93 -0.14 0.84
N TRP A 260 14.05 0.69 0.28
CA TRP A 260 13.51 0.50 -1.07
C TRP A 260 12.98 1.78 -1.69
N ASN A 261 12.79 1.73 -3.02
CA ASN A 261 12.01 2.72 -3.77
C ASN A 261 11.09 1.97 -4.75
N TRP A 262 9.78 2.05 -4.51
CA TRP A 262 8.73 1.44 -5.32
C TRP A 262 7.79 2.48 -5.94
N SER A 263 8.31 3.67 -6.24
CA SER A 263 7.55 4.69 -6.99
C SER A 263 7.03 4.12 -8.32
N GLY A 264 5.86 4.52 -8.73
CA GLY A 264 5.17 4.00 -9.92
C GLY A 264 4.41 2.69 -9.72
N LYS A 265 4.49 2.06 -8.54
CA LYS A 265 3.79 0.82 -8.20
C LYS A 265 2.39 1.08 -7.62
N SER A 266 1.80 0.06 -6.99
CA SER A 266 0.43 0.13 -6.47
C SER A 266 0.33 0.99 -5.22
N SER A 267 -0.77 1.71 -5.12
CA SER A 267 -1.24 2.41 -3.94
C SER A 267 -2.74 2.18 -3.76
N LEU A 268 -3.24 2.41 -2.55
CA LEU A 268 -4.63 2.18 -2.21
C LEU A 268 -5.00 3.09 -1.04
N ARG A 269 -6.18 3.72 -1.09
CA ARG A 269 -6.73 4.57 -0.04
C ARG A 269 -8.10 4.10 0.39
N MET A 270 -8.44 4.28 1.67
CA MET A 270 -9.81 4.13 2.16
C MET A 270 -10.04 4.86 3.48
N GLY A 271 -11.30 4.97 3.87
CA GLY A 271 -11.71 5.47 5.18
C GLY A 271 -11.35 4.50 6.31
N LEU A 272 -11.29 5.04 7.52
CA LEU A 272 -10.99 4.35 8.76
C LEU A 272 -12.08 4.68 9.78
N ASP A 273 -12.74 3.66 10.33
CA ASP A 273 -13.58 3.74 11.54
C ASP A 273 -13.47 2.40 12.28
N PHE A 274 -12.53 2.34 13.21
CA PHE A 274 -12.24 1.14 13.98
C PHE A 274 -12.42 1.41 15.46
N SER A 275 -12.92 0.40 16.18
CA SER A 275 -13.11 0.45 17.62
C SER A 275 -12.79 -0.88 18.28
N GLY A 276 -12.57 -0.83 19.58
CA GLY A 276 -12.34 -1.98 20.45
C GLY A 276 -12.53 -1.64 21.94
N PRO A 277 -12.35 -2.64 22.83
CA PRO A 277 -12.13 -4.04 22.52
C PRO A 277 -13.39 -4.67 21.93
N GLY A 278 -13.26 -5.38 20.85
CA GLY A 278 -14.34 -6.13 20.22
C GLY A 278 -13.79 -7.44 19.68
N ASN A 279 -14.59 -8.49 19.73
CA ASN A 279 -14.23 -9.79 19.13
C ASN A 279 -14.40 -9.71 17.61
N PHE A 280 -13.56 -8.94 16.92
CA PHE A 280 -13.46 -9.07 15.49
C PHE A 280 -12.76 -10.40 15.20
N ARG A 281 -13.52 -11.41 14.82
CA ARG A 281 -12.95 -12.66 14.31
C ARG A 281 -12.98 -12.60 12.79
N TRP A 282 -11.82 -12.50 12.20
CA TRP A 282 -11.63 -12.84 10.81
C TRP A 282 -11.80 -14.35 10.69
N THR A 283 -12.92 -14.82 10.12
CA THR A 283 -13.03 -16.22 9.69
C THR A 283 -12.24 -16.33 8.38
N ALA A 284 -10.95 -16.57 8.47
CA ALA A 284 -10.21 -17.07 7.34
C ALA A 284 -10.81 -18.44 6.99
N HIS A 285 -11.56 -18.52 5.90
CA HIS A 285 -11.83 -19.81 5.28
C HIS A 285 -10.46 -20.39 4.95
N ARG A 286 -10.15 -21.54 5.51
CA ARG A 286 -8.85 -22.19 5.29
C ARG A 286 -8.70 -22.44 3.80
N ALA A 287 -7.52 -22.21 3.25
CA ALA A 287 -7.19 -22.49 1.85
C ALA A 287 -7.48 -23.97 1.44
N ALA A 288 -7.78 -24.84 2.42
CA ALA A 288 -8.23 -26.22 2.22
C ALA A 288 -9.64 -26.32 1.62
N ASP A 289 -10.47 -25.28 1.72
CA ASP A 289 -11.86 -25.28 1.25
C ASP A 289 -11.98 -24.88 -0.25
N TYR A 290 -10.87 -24.56 -0.89
CA TYR A 290 -10.79 -24.15 -2.31
C TYR A 290 -9.99 -25.15 -3.17
N ARG A 291 -10.04 -26.45 -2.88
CA ARG A 291 -9.47 -27.49 -3.76
C ARG A 291 -10.54 -28.17 -4.58
#